data_8df992b1491b4f8a8e67e30e30ff58e7
#
_entry.id   8df992b1491b4f8a8e67e30e30ff58e7
#
_cell.length_a   1.000
_cell.length_b   1.000
_cell.length_c   1.000
_cell.angle_alpha   90.00
_cell.angle_beta   90.00
_cell.angle_gamma   90.00
#
_symmetry.space_group_name_H-M   'P 1'
#
loop_
_entity.id
_entity.type
_entity.pdbx_description
1 polymer ?
#
loop_
_entity_poly.entity_id
_entity_poly.type
_entity_poly.pdbx_seq_one_letter_code
_entity_poly.pdbx_strand_id
1 'polypeptide(L)'
;MKSTMQESPLLISRILQSGTLLHADQEVVTWTAEGGRRTSYAEVGTQAAQLANALRGLGIDGDQRVATFMWNNAEHLVAYLAVPSMGAVLQALNIRLFPEQIIYVTNHAGSQAIVVDNSLAGPFSKLLPHLSTLRHVIVNGPIPDDVREALEAAPQIEGVHDWATLLGAQLTTFDWPVLDESDASSMCYTSGTTGNPKGVVYSHRSNYLHTMQVAMSLGFDQGDRLLAVVPMFHANAWGLPYAALMVGASLIMPDRFLQAEPLAKMIEAEKVTGGGAVPTIWTDLLRYLDEHPTDTSSLRTVIVGGSACPPSLMRAYDERHNIEVLHAWGMTEMSPLGSVAVAPAGTTGDEHWRYRETQGRIASTLEARLVGPDGSVVPWDGENVGELEVRGPWITASYYDNGSNTEAERSDAASKFDDGWLRTGDVGSLTPDGFLQLTDRAKDVIKSGGEWISSVDLENALMGHPDVLEASVVGVPDEKWGERPLATVVRAADSTIDAAGLKEYLGSKVAGWQVPERWAFIDEVPKTSVGKFDKKVLRKRYAEGELNVETPA
;
A
#
# COMPACT_ATOMS: atom_id res chain seq x y z
N MET A 1 30.62 -26.74 10.38
CA MET A 1 30.80 -26.09 11.71
C MET A 1 29.64 -25.15 11.94
N LYS A 2 28.95 -25.25 13.07
CA LYS A 2 27.87 -24.32 13.40
C LYS A 2 28.44 -22.97 13.86
N SER A 3 27.67 -21.87 13.69
CA SER A 3 27.98 -20.54 14.22
C SER A 3 28.07 -20.57 15.75
N THR A 4 28.81 -19.63 16.31
CA THR A 4 28.86 -19.36 17.76
C THR A 4 28.01 -18.15 18.15
N MET A 5 27.27 -17.58 17.19
CA MET A 5 26.36 -16.45 17.46
C MET A 5 25.13 -16.92 18.24
N GLN A 6 24.58 -15.99 19.04
CA GLN A 6 23.35 -16.24 19.78
C GLN A 6 22.16 -16.39 18.83
N GLU A 7 21.28 -17.33 19.14
CA GLU A 7 19.99 -17.51 18.45
C GLU A 7 18.97 -16.61 19.16
N SER A 8 18.89 -15.34 18.73
CA SER A 8 17.90 -14.39 19.22
C SER A 8 16.85 -14.13 18.13
N PRO A 9 15.56 -14.39 18.40
CA PRO A 9 14.52 -14.27 17.37
C PRO A 9 14.24 -12.82 16.99
N LEU A 10 13.94 -12.59 15.71
CA LEU A 10 13.59 -11.31 15.11
C LEU A 10 12.09 -11.03 15.32
N LEU A 11 11.72 -10.40 16.42
CA LEU A 11 10.33 -10.22 16.85
C LEU A 11 9.89 -8.77 16.78
N ILE A 12 8.60 -8.54 16.50
CA ILE A 12 7.98 -7.21 16.58
C ILE A 12 8.09 -6.64 18.01
N SER A 13 8.05 -7.49 19.03
CA SER A 13 8.25 -7.07 20.42
C SER A 13 9.63 -6.43 20.67
N ARG A 14 10.65 -6.77 19.87
CA ARG A 14 11.96 -6.10 19.94
C ARG A 14 11.90 -4.68 19.39
N ILE A 15 11.16 -4.47 18.30
CA ILE A 15 10.92 -3.13 17.73
C ILE A 15 10.15 -2.29 18.74
N LEU A 16 9.08 -2.83 19.32
CA LEU A 16 8.28 -2.19 20.37
C LEU A 16 9.18 -1.77 21.55
N GLN A 17 9.88 -2.72 22.16
CA GLN A 17 10.70 -2.46 23.37
C GLN A 17 11.84 -1.49 23.08
N SER A 18 12.55 -1.64 21.97
CA SER A 18 13.61 -0.74 21.57
C SER A 18 13.12 0.67 21.30
N GLY A 19 12.08 0.81 20.47
CA GLY A 19 11.51 2.10 20.09
C GLY A 19 10.98 2.88 21.29
N THR A 20 10.22 2.23 22.17
CA THR A 20 9.59 2.89 23.32
C THR A 20 10.55 3.14 24.50
N LEU A 21 11.68 2.43 24.56
CA LEU A 21 12.71 2.64 25.59
C LEU A 21 13.78 3.62 25.13
N LEU A 22 14.35 3.42 23.94
CA LEU A 22 15.51 4.20 23.46
C LEU A 22 15.08 5.54 22.86
N HIS A 23 13.87 5.61 22.35
CA HIS A 23 13.30 6.77 21.68
C HIS A 23 12.02 7.26 22.36
N ALA A 24 11.99 7.15 23.70
CA ALA A 24 10.82 7.41 24.55
C ALA A 24 10.13 8.76 24.30
N ASP A 25 10.91 9.80 23.99
CA ASP A 25 10.44 11.17 23.77
C ASP A 25 10.03 11.46 22.32
N GLN A 26 10.22 10.52 21.40
CA GLN A 26 9.73 10.67 20.03
C GLN A 26 8.20 10.60 20.00
N GLU A 27 7.60 11.17 18.97
CA GLU A 27 6.17 11.44 18.94
C GLU A 27 5.43 10.71 17.81
N VAL A 28 4.21 10.32 18.13
CA VAL A 28 3.15 10.06 17.17
C VAL A 28 2.19 11.24 17.23
N VAL A 29 2.07 11.97 16.12
CA VAL A 29 1.13 13.08 16.01
C VAL A 29 -0.08 12.61 15.22
N THR A 30 -1.22 12.41 15.87
CA THR A 30 -2.50 12.13 15.21
C THR A 30 -3.18 13.45 14.87
N TRP A 31 -3.46 13.69 13.58
CA TRP A 31 -4.15 14.90 13.14
C TRP A 31 -5.63 14.85 13.48
N THR A 32 -6.14 15.95 14.02
CA THR A 32 -7.55 16.13 14.40
C THR A 32 -8.10 17.42 13.79
N ALA A 33 -9.38 17.70 13.98
CA ALA A 33 -9.98 18.97 13.54
C ALA A 33 -9.36 20.20 14.25
N GLU A 34 -8.82 20.00 15.45
CA GLU A 34 -8.16 21.04 16.27
C GLU A 34 -6.65 21.13 16.04
N GLY A 35 -6.07 20.24 15.24
CA GLY A 35 -4.62 20.15 14.98
C GLY A 35 -4.01 18.82 15.47
N GLY A 36 -2.70 18.80 15.65
CA GLY A 36 -1.98 17.58 16.02
C GLY A 36 -2.13 17.20 17.50
N ARG A 37 -2.71 16.04 17.78
CA ARG A 37 -2.70 15.38 19.09
C ARG A 37 -1.44 14.53 19.23
N ARG A 38 -0.64 14.76 20.27
CA ARG A 38 0.66 14.12 20.47
C ARG A 38 0.57 12.97 21.47
N THR A 39 1.26 11.89 21.15
CA THR A 39 1.46 10.72 22.00
C THR A 39 2.93 10.34 21.90
N SER A 40 3.65 10.31 23.02
CA SER A 40 5.05 9.88 23.04
C SER A 40 5.21 8.38 22.79
N TYR A 41 6.37 7.95 22.33
CA TYR A 41 6.64 6.52 22.20
C TYR A 41 6.60 5.79 23.54
N ALA A 42 6.96 6.45 24.65
CA ALA A 42 6.78 5.90 26.00
C ALA A 42 5.29 5.62 26.31
N GLU A 43 4.40 6.56 25.94
CA GLU A 43 2.95 6.38 26.10
C GLU A 43 2.40 5.28 25.17
N VAL A 44 2.89 5.20 23.92
CA VAL A 44 2.58 4.09 23.01
C VAL A 44 2.96 2.75 23.63
N GLY A 45 4.14 2.64 24.24
CA GLY A 45 4.59 1.43 24.94
C GLY A 45 3.69 1.06 26.11
N THR A 46 3.29 2.06 26.91
CA THR A 46 2.35 1.90 28.03
C THR A 46 0.99 1.39 27.54
N GLN A 47 0.43 2.03 26.51
CA GLN A 47 -0.87 1.63 25.94
C GLN A 47 -0.79 0.26 25.26
N ALA A 48 0.35 -0.09 24.64
CA ALA A 48 0.55 -1.43 24.08
C ALA A 48 0.51 -2.52 25.16
N ALA A 49 1.15 -2.29 26.30
CA ALA A 49 1.07 -3.21 27.44
C ALA A 49 -0.35 -3.32 27.99
N GLN A 50 -1.05 -2.20 28.11
CA GLN A 50 -2.45 -2.17 28.57
C GLN A 50 -3.38 -2.92 27.60
N LEU A 51 -3.22 -2.70 26.28
CA LEU A 51 -4.01 -3.42 25.28
C LEU A 51 -3.74 -4.92 25.31
N ALA A 52 -2.48 -5.33 25.45
CA ALA A 52 -2.13 -6.74 25.57
C ALA A 52 -2.76 -7.40 26.81
N ASN A 53 -2.74 -6.72 27.97
CA ASN A 53 -3.42 -7.19 29.19
C ASN A 53 -4.94 -7.28 28.98
N ALA A 54 -5.54 -6.27 28.34
CA ALA A 54 -6.97 -6.26 28.04
C ALA A 54 -7.36 -7.44 27.15
N LEU A 55 -6.64 -7.65 26.05
CA LEU A 55 -6.90 -8.74 25.10
C LEU A 55 -6.75 -10.11 25.78
N ARG A 56 -5.72 -10.29 26.65
CA ARG A 56 -5.60 -11.50 27.49
C ARG A 56 -6.82 -11.71 28.38
N GLY A 57 -7.32 -10.65 29.01
CA GLY A 57 -8.53 -10.69 29.81
C GLY A 57 -9.80 -11.05 29.01
N LEU A 58 -9.79 -10.81 27.71
CA LEU A 58 -10.85 -11.17 26.76
C LEU A 58 -10.63 -12.56 26.11
N GLY A 59 -9.64 -13.34 26.55
CA GLY A 59 -9.37 -14.70 26.06
C GLY A 59 -8.54 -14.76 24.77
N ILE A 60 -7.84 -13.68 24.42
CA ILE A 60 -6.88 -13.66 23.29
C ILE A 60 -5.48 -13.91 23.85
N ASP A 61 -4.93 -15.09 23.68
CA ASP A 61 -3.68 -15.49 24.32
C ASP A 61 -2.66 -16.24 23.44
N GLY A 62 -2.97 -16.44 22.16
CA GLY A 62 -2.12 -17.14 21.20
C GLY A 62 -2.29 -16.61 19.77
N ASP A 63 -2.35 -17.50 18.82
CA ASP A 63 -2.46 -17.20 17.38
C ASP A 63 -3.84 -16.68 16.91
N GLN A 64 -4.72 -16.28 17.85
CA GLN A 64 -6.01 -15.70 17.49
C GLN A 64 -5.80 -14.38 16.74
N ARG A 65 -6.74 -14.09 15.82
CA ARG A 65 -6.70 -12.86 15.04
C ARG A 65 -7.46 -11.76 15.76
N VAL A 66 -6.79 -10.60 15.86
CA VAL A 66 -7.39 -9.34 16.29
C VAL A 66 -7.45 -8.41 15.09
N ALA A 67 -8.66 -8.06 14.67
CA ALA A 67 -8.86 -7.16 13.54
C ALA A 67 -8.77 -5.69 13.97
N THR A 68 -8.44 -4.82 13.02
CA THR A 68 -8.60 -3.36 13.16
C THR A 68 -9.42 -2.82 11.99
N PHE A 69 -10.36 -1.91 12.30
CA PHE A 69 -11.16 -1.17 11.33
C PHE A 69 -11.00 0.32 11.65
N MET A 70 -9.82 0.86 11.30
CA MET A 70 -9.32 2.13 11.83
C MET A 70 -8.63 2.95 10.74
N TRP A 71 -8.56 4.26 10.98
CA TRP A 71 -7.69 5.18 10.28
C TRP A 71 -6.24 5.09 10.78
N ASN A 72 -5.33 5.86 10.16
CA ASN A 72 -3.95 5.96 10.64
C ASN A 72 -3.90 6.92 11.83
N ASN A 73 -3.83 6.39 13.04
CA ASN A 73 -3.74 7.14 14.29
C ASN A 73 -2.88 6.40 15.33
N ALA A 74 -2.62 7.04 16.46
CA ALA A 74 -1.77 6.48 17.52
C ALA A 74 -2.34 5.18 18.10
N GLU A 75 -3.65 5.06 18.25
CA GLU A 75 -4.33 3.87 18.78
C GLU A 75 -4.19 2.69 17.82
N HIS A 76 -4.21 2.93 16.51
CA HIS A 76 -3.94 1.91 15.50
C HIS A 76 -2.48 1.43 15.58
N LEU A 77 -1.52 2.36 15.79
CA LEU A 77 -0.12 1.99 16.03
C LEU A 77 0.03 1.13 17.30
N VAL A 78 -0.68 1.47 18.38
CA VAL A 78 -0.70 0.67 19.61
C VAL A 78 -1.16 -0.77 19.30
N ALA A 79 -2.22 -0.96 18.51
CA ALA A 79 -2.67 -2.28 18.09
C ALA A 79 -1.62 -3.01 17.23
N TYR A 80 -0.96 -2.31 16.30
CA TYR A 80 0.13 -2.83 15.45
C TYR A 80 1.32 -3.38 16.23
N LEU A 81 1.56 -2.82 17.39
CA LEU A 81 2.66 -3.23 18.26
C LEU A 81 2.22 -4.27 19.30
N ALA A 82 1.09 -4.05 19.96
CA ALA A 82 0.61 -4.91 21.05
C ALA A 82 0.21 -6.30 20.56
N VAL A 83 -0.62 -6.36 19.51
CA VAL A 83 -1.21 -7.63 19.05
C VAL A 83 -0.14 -8.66 18.66
N PRO A 84 0.79 -8.35 17.73
CA PRO A 84 1.83 -9.32 17.39
C PRO A 84 2.80 -9.56 18.55
N SER A 85 3.11 -8.56 19.37
CA SER A 85 4.07 -8.73 20.48
C SER A 85 3.57 -9.66 21.56
N MET A 86 2.25 -9.80 21.75
CA MET A 86 1.68 -10.74 22.72
C MET A 86 1.47 -12.16 22.18
N GLY A 87 1.75 -12.39 20.87
CA GLY A 87 1.61 -13.68 20.19
C GLY A 87 0.30 -13.86 19.41
N ALA A 88 -0.55 -12.83 19.34
CA ALA A 88 -1.73 -12.82 18.49
C ALA A 88 -1.39 -12.31 17.07
N VAL A 89 -2.32 -12.47 16.13
CA VAL A 89 -2.11 -12.05 14.73
C VAL A 89 -2.98 -10.84 14.42
N LEU A 90 -2.35 -9.74 14.01
CA LEU A 90 -3.05 -8.53 13.62
C LEU A 90 -3.68 -8.69 12.22
N GLN A 91 -4.99 -8.48 12.08
CA GLN A 91 -5.66 -8.36 10.80
C GLN A 91 -6.09 -6.92 10.54
N ALA A 92 -5.35 -6.18 9.74
CA ALA A 92 -5.75 -4.83 9.36
C ALA A 92 -6.79 -4.88 8.22
N LEU A 93 -8.04 -4.53 8.53
CA LEU A 93 -9.14 -4.54 7.56
C LEU A 93 -9.13 -3.28 6.69
N ASN A 94 -9.19 -3.46 5.41
CA ASN A 94 -9.36 -2.35 4.48
C ASN A 94 -10.77 -1.77 4.61
N ILE A 95 -10.87 -0.58 5.22
CA ILE A 95 -12.12 0.15 5.51
C ILE A 95 -12.87 0.62 4.25
N ARG A 96 -12.25 0.49 3.07
CA ARG A 96 -12.79 0.92 1.77
C ARG A 96 -13.28 -0.25 0.91
N LEU A 97 -13.22 -1.48 1.41
CA LEU A 97 -13.79 -2.64 0.72
C LEU A 97 -15.31 -2.57 0.72
N PHE A 98 -15.93 -3.25 -0.25
CA PHE A 98 -17.37 -3.45 -0.23
C PHE A 98 -17.79 -4.31 0.97
N PRO A 99 -19.02 -4.12 1.49
CA PRO A 99 -19.52 -4.86 2.65
C PRO A 99 -19.30 -6.37 2.58
N GLU A 100 -19.59 -6.98 1.45
CA GLU A 100 -19.46 -8.42 1.22
C GLU A 100 -18.00 -8.88 1.33
N GLN A 101 -17.07 -8.06 0.88
CA GLN A 101 -15.64 -8.34 0.97
C GLN A 101 -15.15 -8.22 2.41
N ILE A 102 -15.60 -7.20 3.17
CA ILE A 102 -15.25 -7.06 4.60
C ILE A 102 -15.75 -8.28 5.38
N ILE A 103 -16.99 -8.70 5.13
CA ILE A 103 -17.58 -9.90 5.73
C ILE A 103 -16.73 -11.14 5.40
N TYR A 104 -16.39 -11.31 4.12
CA TYR A 104 -15.58 -12.44 3.68
C TYR A 104 -14.21 -12.45 4.37
N VAL A 105 -13.43 -11.38 4.28
CA VAL A 105 -12.06 -11.37 4.81
C VAL A 105 -12.01 -11.51 6.32
N THR A 106 -12.99 -10.97 7.05
CA THR A 106 -13.07 -11.09 8.51
C THR A 106 -13.39 -12.52 8.95
N ASN A 107 -14.38 -13.15 8.32
CA ASN A 107 -14.76 -14.54 8.61
C ASN A 107 -13.68 -15.53 8.13
N HIS A 108 -13.07 -15.29 6.96
CA HIS A 108 -12.01 -16.14 6.42
C HIS A 108 -10.76 -16.11 7.31
N ALA A 109 -10.37 -14.93 7.82
CA ALA A 109 -9.30 -14.81 8.80
C ALA A 109 -9.68 -15.42 10.16
N GLY A 110 -10.97 -15.46 10.50
CA GLY A 110 -11.46 -15.96 11.78
C GLY A 110 -11.12 -15.01 12.95
N SER A 111 -11.22 -13.71 12.75
CA SER A 111 -10.94 -12.71 13.78
C SER A 111 -11.92 -12.81 14.94
N GLN A 112 -11.40 -12.78 16.18
CA GLN A 112 -12.20 -12.94 17.42
C GLN A 112 -12.45 -11.62 18.14
N ALA A 113 -11.54 -10.66 18.03
CA ALA A 113 -11.71 -9.30 18.54
C ALA A 113 -11.44 -8.29 17.41
N ILE A 114 -12.02 -7.11 17.55
CA ILE A 114 -11.79 -6.01 16.60
C ILE A 114 -11.69 -4.68 17.33
N VAL A 115 -10.74 -3.83 16.88
CA VAL A 115 -10.66 -2.43 17.28
C VAL A 115 -11.24 -1.58 16.15
N VAL A 116 -12.16 -0.68 16.50
CA VAL A 116 -12.90 0.14 15.53
C VAL A 116 -12.81 1.61 15.93
N ASP A 117 -12.45 2.51 15.00
CA ASP A 117 -12.59 3.95 15.25
C ASP A 117 -14.07 4.35 15.34
N ASN A 118 -14.41 5.23 16.27
CA ASN A 118 -15.78 5.65 16.51
C ASN A 118 -16.49 6.20 15.27
N SER A 119 -15.75 6.91 14.41
CA SER A 119 -16.27 7.43 13.13
C SER A 119 -16.68 6.34 12.14
N LEU A 120 -16.16 5.12 12.31
CA LEU A 120 -16.44 3.95 11.50
C LEU A 120 -17.40 2.97 12.17
N ALA A 121 -17.70 3.15 13.47
CA ALA A 121 -18.50 2.21 14.26
C ALA A 121 -19.94 2.08 13.74
N GLY A 122 -20.57 3.18 13.30
CA GLY A 122 -21.92 3.16 12.75
C GLY A 122 -22.03 2.35 11.44
N PRO A 123 -21.20 2.59 10.42
CA PRO A 123 -21.13 1.71 9.23
C PRO A 123 -20.77 0.26 9.58
N PHE A 124 -19.85 0.03 10.51
CA PHE A 124 -19.39 -1.29 10.92
C PHE A 124 -20.50 -2.09 11.61
N SER A 125 -21.33 -1.47 12.45
CA SER A 125 -22.42 -2.15 13.17
C SER A 125 -23.39 -2.87 12.22
N LYS A 126 -23.56 -2.37 10.99
CA LYS A 126 -24.40 -3.00 9.95
C LYS A 126 -23.81 -4.29 9.40
N LEU A 127 -22.50 -4.47 9.47
CA LEU A 127 -21.80 -5.69 9.02
C LEU A 127 -21.79 -6.77 10.10
N LEU A 128 -21.85 -6.35 11.36
CA LEU A 128 -21.63 -7.19 12.53
C LEU A 128 -22.52 -8.45 12.60
N PRO A 129 -23.82 -8.43 12.22
CA PRO A 129 -24.65 -9.63 12.18
C PRO A 129 -24.12 -10.76 11.28
N HIS A 130 -23.23 -10.42 10.33
CA HIS A 130 -22.65 -11.36 9.37
C HIS A 130 -21.22 -11.80 9.74
N LEU A 131 -20.64 -11.25 10.82
CA LEU A 131 -19.28 -11.52 11.28
C LEU A 131 -19.28 -12.61 12.36
N SER A 132 -19.39 -13.87 11.94
CA SER A 132 -19.68 -15.00 12.81
C SER A 132 -18.59 -15.35 13.84
N THR A 133 -17.34 -14.94 13.60
CA THR A 133 -16.18 -15.29 14.45
C THR A 133 -15.89 -14.25 15.51
N LEU A 134 -16.35 -13.00 15.35
CA LEU A 134 -16.12 -11.93 16.31
C LEU A 134 -16.86 -12.18 17.62
N ARG A 135 -16.18 -11.87 18.73
CA ARG A 135 -16.69 -11.94 20.10
C ARG A 135 -16.63 -10.59 20.82
N HIS A 136 -15.61 -9.80 20.54
CA HIS A 136 -15.36 -8.53 21.23
C HIS A 136 -15.18 -7.39 20.24
N VAL A 137 -15.86 -6.26 20.51
CA VAL A 137 -15.68 -5.00 19.78
C VAL A 137 -15.12 -3.96 20.74
N ILE A 138 -13.98 -3.38 20.39
CA ILE A 138 -13.32 -2.31 21.15
C ILE A 138 -13.41 -1.05 20.32
N VAL A 139 -14.09 -0.02 20.82
CA VAL A 139 -14.29 1.23 20.06
C VAL A 139 -13.35 2.31 20.57
N ASN A 140 -12.56 2.88 19.67
CA ASN A 140 -11.69 4.01 19.92
C ASN A 140 -12.47 5.32 19.80
N GLY A 141 -12.71 5.98 20.93
CA GLY A 141 -13.47 7.22 21.05
C GLY A 141 -14.91 7.03 21.49
N PRO A 142 -15.67 8.13 21.64
CA PRO A 142 -17.04 8.08 22.16
C PRO A 142 -17.97 7.27 21.25
N ILE A 143 -18.81 6.45 21.87
CA ILE A 143 -19.79 5.60 21.15
C ILE A 143 -21.18 6.22 21.35
N PRO A 144 -21.87 6.65 20.29
CA PRO A 144 -23.27 7.05 20.36
C PRO A 144 -24.15 5.91 20.87
N ASP A 145 -25.19 6.21 21.66
CA ASP A 145 -26.04 5.20 22.32
C ASP A 145 -26.69 4.25 21.31
N ASP A 146 -27.22 4.76 20.21
CA ASP A 146 -27.82 3.97 19.14
C ASP A 146 -26.82 3.04 18.42
N VAL A 147 -25.57 3.49 18.28
CA VAL A 147 -24.47 2.65 17.72
C VAL A 147 -24.10 1.56 18.72
N ARG A 148 -24.01 1.89 20.03
CA ARG A 148 -23.74 0.91 21.08
C ARG A 148 -24.82 -0.17 21.10
N GLU A 149 -26.09 0.22 21.12
CA GLU A 149 -27.22 -0.73 21.07
C GLU A 149 -27.15 -1.64 19.84
N ALA A 150 -26.80 -1.08 18.66
CA ALA A 150 -26.65 -1.86 17.42
C ALA A 150 -25.47 -2.85 17.48
N LEU A 151 -24.36 -2.49 18.12
CA LEU A 151 -23.22 -3.40 18.30
C LEU A 151 -23.53 -4.51 19.31
N GLU A 152 -24.21 -4.19 20.41
CA GLU A 152 -24.60 -5.14 21.48
C GLU A 152 -25.74 -6.07 21.04
N ALA A 153 -26.54 -5.69 20.06
CA ALA A 153 -27.65 -6.50 19.55
C ALA A 153 -27.20 -7.75 18.78
N ALA A 154 -25.94 -7.81 18.33
CA ALA A 154 -25.43 -8.96 17.59
C ALA A 154 -25.18 -10.16 18.54
N PRO A 155 -25.87 -11.31 18.35
CA PRO A 155 -25.92 -12.38 19.35
C PRO A 155 -24.59 -13.10 19.61
N GLN A 156 -23.62 -12.97 18.70
CA GLN A 156 -22.28 -13.56 18.84
C GLN A 156 -21.33 -12.67 19.64
N ILE A 157 -21.69 -11.41 19.91
CA ILE A 157 -20.83 -10.45 20.62
C ILE A 157 -20.97 -10.64 22.12
N GLU A 158 -19.86 -10.94 22.78
CA GLU A 158 -19.75 -11.12 24.22
C GLU A 158 -19.51 -9.81 24.98
N GLY A 159 -18.94 -8.80 24.27
CA GLY A 159 -18.73 -7.47 24.85
C GLY A 159 -18.39 -6.38 23.85
N VAL A 160 -18.96 -5.18 24.10
CA VAL A 160 -18.62 -3.92 23.46
C VAL A 160 -17.91 -3.04 24.49
N HIS A 161 -16.67 -2.68 24.18
CA HIS A 161 -15.76 -2.01 25.12
C HIS A 161 -15.39 -0.62 24.60
N ASP A 162 -15.29 0.34 25.49
CA ASP A 162 -14.67 1.63 25.24
C ASP A 162 -13.16 1.51 25.43
N TRP A 163 -12.37 1.96 24.44
CA TRP A 163 -10.91 1.86 24.43
C TRP A 163 -10.28 2.45 25.69
N ALA A 164 -10.62 3.69 26.02
CA ALA A 164 -10.00 4.40 27.13
C ALA A 164 -10.33 3.74 28.48
N THR A 165 -11.58 3.33 28.66
CA THR A 165 -12.05 2.63 29.87
C THR A 165 -11.42 1.26 29.99
N LEU A 166 -11.37 0.50 28.90
CA LEU A 166 -10.79 -0.85 28.87
C LEU A 166 -9.30 -0.83 29.20
N LEU A 167 -8.54 0.06 28.57
CA LEU A 167 -7.09 0.17 28.77
C LEU A 167 -6.76 0.79 30.14
N GLY A 168 -7.52 1.80 30.58
CA GLY A 168 -7.31 2.48 31.87
C GLY A 168 -7.44 1.57 33.08
N ALA A 169 -8.12 0.44 32.93
CA ALA A 169 -8.26 -0.58 33.98
C ALA A 169 -7.08 -1.59 34.03
N GLN A 170 -6.13 -1.51 33.07
CA GLN A 170 -5.07 -2.51 32.91
C GLN A 170 -3.73 -2.06 33.49
N LEU A 171 -2.87 -3.05 33.75
CA LEU A 171 -1.47 -2.80 34.10
C LEU A 171 -0.74 -2.14 32.94
N THR A 172 0.15 -1.19 33.26
CA THR A 172 0.99 -0.44 32.32
C THR A 172 2.25 -1.21 31.87
N THR A 173 2.42 -2.43 32.37
CA THR A 173 3.49 -3.36 32.01
C THR A 173 2.92 -4.68 31.56
N PHE A 174 3.62 -5.35 30.64
CA PHE A 174 3.23 -6.68 30.14
C PHE A 174 4.48 -7.56 30.01
N ASP A 175 4.35 -8.82 30.38
CA ASP A 175 5.44 -9.79 30.20
C ASP A 175 5.37 -10.37 28.77
N TRP A 176 6.13 -9.76 27.87
CA TRP A 176 6.13 -10.09 26.45
C TRP A 176 6.74 -11.49 26.24
N PRO A 177 5.98 -12.44 25.66
CA PRO A 177 6.46 -13.79 25.44
C PRO A 177 7.62 -13.83 24.45
N VAL A 178 8.49 -14.82 24.60
CA VAL A 178 9.45 -15.19 23.57
C VAL A 178 8.75 -16.11 22.58
N LEU A 179 8.58 -15.62 21.35
CA LEU A 179 7.90 -16.30 20.25
C LEU A 179 8.93 -16.89 19.27
N ASP A 180 8.48 -17.76 18.39
CA ASP A 180 9.25 -18.14 17.22
C ASP A 180 9.17 -17.02 16.17
N GLU A 181 10.28 -16.65 15.55
CA GLU A 181 10.30 -15.59 14.54
C GLU A 181 9.54 -15.96 13.26
N SER A 182 9.26 -17.23 13.04
CA SER A 182 8.43 -17.75 11.95
C SER A 182 6.92 -17.72 12.25
N ASP A 183 6.52 -17.46 13.50
CA ASP A 183 5.11 -17.31 13.85
C ASP A 183 4.48 -16.12 13.12
N ALA A 184 3.18 -16.25 12.85
CA ALA A 184 2.40 -15.20 12.24
C ALA A 184 2.32 -13.97 13.15
N SER A 185 2.61 -12.79 12.63
CA SER A 185 2.53 -11.51 13.34
C SER A 185 1.37 -10.63 12.85
N SER A 186 1.12 -10.65 11.54
CA SER A 186 0.04 -9.88 10.94
C SER A 186 -0.41 -10.51 9.63
N MET A 187 -1.58 -10.09 9.14
CA MET A 187 -2.08 -10.48 7.83
C MET A 187 -2.81 -9.34 7.13
N CYS A 188 -2.63 -9.26 5.83
CA CYS A 188 -3.36 -8.37 4.93
C CYS A 188 -4.01 -9.17 3.81
N TYR A 189 -5.10 -8.64 3.29
CA TYR A 189 -5.77 -9.23 2.13
C TYR A 189 -5.47 -8.41 0.88
N THR A 190 -5.20 -9.12 -0.24
CA THR A 190 -5.06 -8.47 -1.54
C THR A 190 -6.39 -7.91 -2.00
N SER A 191 -6.38 -6.86 -2.81
CA SER A 191 -7.61 -6.26 -3.36
C SER A 191 -8.30 -7.11 -4.43
N GLY A 192 -7.84 -8.34 -4.67
CA GLY A 192 -8.34 -9.33 -5.62
C GLY A 192 -8.94 -8.75 -6.92
N THR A 193 -8.23 -8.85 -8.02
CA THR A 193 -8.77 -8.43 -9.33
C THR A 193 -9.67 -9.49 -9.95
N THR A 194 -9.59 -10.71 -9.44
CA THR A 194 -10.41 -11.86 -9.86
C THR A 194 -10.74 -12.69 -8.63
N GLY A 195 -12.03 -12.84 -8.32
CA GLY A 195 -12.50 -13.65 -7.19
C GLY A 195 -12.38 -12.95 -5.82
N ASN A 196 -12.42 -13.74 -4.76
CA ASN A 196 -12.29 -13.26 -3.38
C ASN A 196 -10.87 -12.72 -3.07
N PRO A 197 -10.74 -11.74 -2.18
CA PRO A 197 -9.44 -11.29 -1.70
C PRO A 197 -8.63 -12.45 -1.07
N LYS A 198 -7.32 -12.52 -1.40
CA LYS A 198 -6.42 -13.55 -0.88
C LYS A 198 -5.67 -13.04 0.34
N GLY A 199 -5.61 -13.84 1.40
CA GLY A 199 -4.88 -13.52 2.62
C GLY A 199 -3.38 -13.80 2.47
N VAL A 200 -2.56 -12.82 2.86
CA VAL A 200 -1.10 -12.95 3.02
C VAL A 200 -0.78 -12.83 4.49
N VAL A 201 -0.11 -13.83 5.03
CA VAL A 201 0.27 -13.89 6.46
C VAL A 201 1.76 -13.63 6.59
N TYR A 202 2.10 -12.57 7.29
CA TYR A 202 3.48 -12.16 7.54
C TYR A 202 3.98 -12.74 8.86
N SER A 203 5.20 -13.27 8.87
CA SER A 203 5.86 -13.68 10.10
C SER A 203 6.49 -12.50 10.83
N HIS A 204 6.86 -12.68 12.10
CA HIS A 204 7.69 -11.73 12.83
C HIS A 204 8.98 -11.44 12.07
N ARG A 205 9.67 -12.50 11.62
CA ARG A 205 10.91 -12.43 10.86
C ARG A 205 10.76 -11.64 9.57
N SER A 206 9.71 -11.92 8.77
CA SER A 206 9.52 -11.22 7.49
C SER A 206 9.28 -9.72 7.69
N ASN A 207 8.43 -9.34 8.66
CA ASN A 207 8.20 -7.93 9.01
C ASN A 207 9.46 -7.25 9.55
N TYR A 208 10.25 -7.94 10.40
CA TYR A 208 11.47 -7.38 10.97
C TYR A 208 12.53 -7.09 9.90
N LEU A 209 12.82 -8.07 9.03
CA LEU A 209 13.79 -7.91 7.94
C LEU A 209 13.35 -6.88 6.91
N HIS A 210 12.05 -6.88 6.56
CA HIS A 210 11.45 -5.87 5.69
C HIS A 210 11.61 -4.47 6.30
N THR A 211 11.34 -4.31 7.60
CA THR A 211 11.51 -3.04 8.32
C THR A 211 12.94 -2.52 8.23
N MET A 212 13.94 -3.38 8.44
CA MET A 212 15.35 -3.01 8.26
C MET A 212 15.65 -2.56 6.83
N GLN A 213 15.12 -3.27 5.83
CA GLN A 213 15.31 -2.92 4.42
C GLN A 213 14.67 -1.58 4.08
N VAL A 214 13.45 -1.31 4.57
CA VAL A 214 12.76 -0.02 4.39
C VAL A 214 13.61 1.11 4.97
N ALA A 215 14.01 1.00 6.24
CA ALA A 215 14.84 2.01 6.90
C ALA A 215 16.15 2.26 6.15
N MET A 216 16.83 1.19 5.70
CA MET A 216 18.09 1.29 4.96
C MET A 216 17.91 1.91 3.57
N SER A 217 16.89 1.48 2.82
CA SER A 217 16.69 1.92 1.43
C SER A 217 16.21 3.36 1.33
N LEU A 218 15.47 3.84 2.35
CA LEU A 218 14.91 5.19 2.38
C LEU A 218 15.75 6.14 3.25
N GLY A 219 16.78 5.64 3.92
CA GLY A 219 17.71 6.44 4.72
C GLY A 219 17.06 7.11 5.92
N PHE A 220 16.07 6.48 6.54
CA PHE A 220 15.38 7.04 7.70
C PHE A 220 16.27 7.06 8.93
N ASP A 221 16.18 8.15 9.70
CA ASP A 221 16.89 8.33 10.95
C ASP A 221 16.04 9.00 12.05
N GLN A 222 16.64 9.20 13.22
CA GLN A 222 15.97 9.78 14.40
C GLN A 222 15.52 11.25 14.19
N GLY A 223 16.11 11.96 13.23
CA GLY A 223 15.73 13.33 12.90
C GLY A 223 14.49 13.43 12.02
N ASP A 224 13.99 12.31 11.53
CA ASP A 224 12.85 12.30 10.60
C ASP A 224 11.51 12.49 11.30
N ARG A 225 10.61 13.13 10.56
CA ARG A 225 9.18 13.27 10.87
C ARG A 225 8.39 12.76 9.66
N LEU A 226 7.91 11.54 9.75
CA LEU A 226 7.41 10.77 8.61
C LEU A 226 5.89 10.83 8.53
N LEU A 227 5.37 11.33 7.41
CA LEU A 227 3.92 11.43 7.15
C LEU A 227 3.38 10.08 6.65
N ALA A 228 2.57 9.42 7.47
CA ALA A 228 2.02 8.09 7.24
C ALA A 228 0.68 8.16 6.47
N VAL A 229 0.71 8.56 5.19
CA VAL A 229 -0.49 8.66 4.33
C VAL A 229 -0.97 7.28 3.89
N VAL A 230 -0.04 6.37 3.58
CA VAL A 230 -0.40 5.00 3.18
C VAL A 230 -1.23 4.36 4.28
N PRO A 231 -2.45 3.86 3.96
CA PRO A 231 -3.29 3.25 4.98
C PRO A 231 -2.62 2.06 5.67
N MET A 232 -2.75 1.99 6.99
CA MET A 232 -2.17 0.90 7.79
C MET A 232 -2.76 -0.46 7.42
N PHE A 233 -3.98 -0.50 6.90
CA PHE A 233 -4.60 -1.72 6.38
C PHE A 233 -4.05 -2.17 5.01
N HIS A 234 -3.15 -1.40 4.36
CA HIS A 234 -2.57 -1.75 3.07
C HIS A 234 -1.09 -2.12 3.24
N ALA A 235 -0.81 -3.43 3.19
CA ALA A 235 0.52 -4.02 3.34
C ALA A 235 1.32 -3.36 4.49
N ASN A 236 0.66 -3.24 5.67
CA ASN A 236 1.22 -2.67 6.90
C ASN A 236 1.77 -1.24 6.72
N ALA A 237 1.07 -0.37 5.97
CA ALA A 237 1.54 0.98 5.63
C ALA A 237 2.96 0.99 5.05
N TRP A 238 3.29 0.00 4.23
CA TRP A 238 4.59 -0.24 3.62
C TRP A 238 5.74 -0.38 4.65
N GLY A 239 5.41 -0.86 5.86
CA GLY A 239 6.37 -1.07 6.95
C GLY A 239 6.76 0.21 7.69
N LEU A 240 6.23 1.37 7.31
CA LEU A 240 6.58 2.67 7.89
C LEU A 240 6.41 2.73 9.42
N PRO A 241 5.32 2.22 10.03
CA PRO A 241 5.15 2.26 11.48
C PRO A 241 6.27 1.54 12.24
N TYR A 242 6.68 0.38 11.76
CA TYR A 242 7.78 -0.37 12.37
C TYR A 242 9.14 0.28 12.12
N ALA A 243 9.38 0.79 10.89
CA ALA A 243 10.62 1.46 10.54
C ALA A 243 10.84 2.72 11.38
N ALA A 244 9.80 3.53 11.57
CA ALA A 244 9.88 4.73 12.40
C ALA A 244 10.28 4.41 13.85
N LEU A 245 9.64 3.41 14.47
CA LEU A 245 10.03 2.99 15.82
C LEU A 245 11.46 2.44 15.89
N MET A 246 11.87 1.67 14.87
CA MET A 246 13.19 1.04 14.84
C MET A 246 14.32 2.07 14.79
N VAL A 247 14.15 3.17 14.03
CA VAL A 247 15.16 4.22 13.89
C VAL A 247 14.94 5.42 14.83
N GLY A 248 13.79 5.51 15.51
CA GLY A 248 13.43 6.63 16.37
C GLY A 248 12.92 7.85 15.61
N ALA A 249 12.37 7.71 14.41
CA ALA A 249 11.69 8.79 13.69
C ALA A 249 10.31 9.08 14.30
N SER A 250 9.84 10.33 14.25
CA SER A 250 8.47 10.66 14.63
C SER A 250 7.47 10.31 13.53
N LEU A 251 6.25 9.94 13.89
CA LEU A 251 5.16 9.63 12.95
C LEU A 251 4.10 10.73 12.95
N ILE A 252 3.78 11.24 11.78
CA ILE A 252 2.64 12.16 11.57
C ILE A 252 1.54 11.36 10.90
N MET A 253 0.45 11.13 11.62
CA MET A 253 -0.66 10.29 11.21
C MET A 253 -1.88 11.14 10.84
N PRO A 254 -2.31 11.11 9.57
CA PRO A 254 -3.34 12.02 9.06
C PRO A 254 -4.76 11.66 9.52
N ASP A 255 -4.98 10.50 10.17
CA ASP A 255 -6.32 9.99 10.47
C ASP A 255 -7.17 9.97 9.19
N ARG A 256 -8.35 10.58 9.19
CA ARG A 256 -9.25 10.70 8.02
C ARG A 256 -8.95 11.90 7.10
N PHE A 257 -7.98 12.73 7.45
CA PHE A 257 -7.68 13.99 6.77
C PHE A 257 -6.64 13.79 5.67
N LEU A 258 -7.02 13.14 4.57
CA LEU A 258 -6.14 12.72 3.47
C LEU A 258 -6.20 13.64 2.24
N GLN A 259 -6.97 14.74 2.30
CA GLN A 259 -7.08 15.72 1.22
C GLN A 259 -5.82 16.61 1.17
N ALA A 260 -5.57 17.26 0.04
CA ALA A 260 -4.37 18.05 -0.19
C ALA A 260 -4.16 19.17 0.83
N GLU A 261 -5.21 19.95 1.16
CA GLU A 261 -5.12 21.04 2.13
C GLU A 261 -4.72 20.57 3.55
N PRO A 262 -5.38 19.59 4.17
CA PRO A 262 -4.92 19.03 5.44
C PRO A 262 -3.48 18.50 5.41
N LEU A 263 -3.09 17.80 4.33
CA LEU A 263 -1.73 17.27 4.20
C LEU A 263 -0.70 18.39 4.11
N ALA A 264 -0.97 19.45 3.35
CA ALA A 264 -0.12 20.64 3.27
C ALA A 264 0.06 21.30 4.65
N LYS A 265 -1.04 21.44 5.42
CA LYS A 265 -1.01 21.96 6.79
C LYS A 265 -0.19 21.10 7.74
N MET A 266 -0.29 19.76 7.63
CA MET A 266 0.55 18.85 8.42
C MET A 266 2.03 19.00 8.08
N ILE A 267 2.36 19.09 6.79
CA ILE A 267 3.74 19.27 6.32
C ILE A 267 4.35 20.53 6.92
N GLU A 268 3.64 21.65 6.85
CA GLU A 268 4.09 22.91 7.38
C GLU A 268 4.17 22.92 8.91
N ALA A 269 3.08 22.53 9.60
CA ALA A 269 2.97 22.60 11.06
C ALA A 269 3.91 21.62 11.78
N GLU A 270 4.02 20.40 11.26
CA GLU A 270 4.80 19.33 11.89
C GLU A 270 6.19 19.16 11.29
N LYS A 271 6.60 20.03 10.37
CA LYS A 271 7.92 20.00 9.72
C LYS A 271 8.24 18.60 9.19
N VAL A 272 7.30 18.04 8.44
CA VAL A 272 7.45 16.71 7.82
C VAL A 272 8.69 16.66 6.95
N THR A 273 9.47 15.58 7.08
CA THR A 273 10.72 15.39 6.33
C THR A 273 10.57 14.41 5.16
N GLY A 274 9.62 13.49 5.28
CA GLY A 274 9.34 12.48 4.26
C GLY A 274 7.99 11.82 4.46
N GLY A 275 7.55 11.07 3.45
CA GLY A 275 6.29 10.31 3.53
C GLY A 275 6.04 9.47 2.28
N GLY A 276 5.12 8.52 2.37
CA GLY A 276 4.77 7.65 1.26
C GLY A 276 3.29 7.74 0.91
N ALA A 277 2.97 7.77 -0.39
CA ALA A 277 1.60 7.67 -0.90
C ALA A 277 1.56 7.18 -2.36
N VAL A 278 0.36 6.94 -2.86
CA VAL A 278 0.11 6.68 -4.28
C VAL A 278 0.20 7.97 -5.11
N PRO A 279 0.47 7.87 -6.43
CA PRO A 279 0.65 9.06 -7.29
C PRO A 279 -0.49 10.06 -7.21
N THR A 280 -1.75 9.63 -7.12
CA THR A 280 -2.94 10.51 -7.07
C THR A 280 -2.89 11.48 -5.90
N ILE A 281 -2.49 11.03 -4.72
CA ILE A 281 -2.37 11.88 -3.53
C ILE A 281 -1.29 12.94 -3.72
N TRP A 282 -0.13 12.55 -4.24
CA TRP A 282 0.96 13.48 -4.51
C TRP A 282 0.64 14.45 -5.64
N THR A 283 -0.11 14.03 -6.66
CA THR A 283 -0.58 14.92 -7.73
C THR A 283 -1.54 15.99 -7.20
N ASP A 284 -2.48 15.59 -6.35
CA ASP A 284 -3.43 16.55 -5.75
C ASP A 284 -2.72 17.52 -4.80
N LEU A 285 -1.76 17.02 -4.01
CA LEU A 285 -0.95 17.87 -3.15
C LEU A 285 -0.09 18.86 -3.96
N LEU A 286 0.56 18.41 -5.05
CA LEU A 286 1.36 19.29 -5.90
C LEU A 286 0.53 20.46 -6.44
N ARG A 287 -0.69 20.18 -6.96
CA ARG A 287 -1.61 21.23 -7.43
C ARG A 287 -1.95 22.23 -6.33
N TYR A 288 -2.24 21.72 -5.14
CA TYR A 288 -2.52 22.57 -3.99
C TYR A 288 -1.34 23.47 -3.64
N LEU A 289 -0.12 22.92 -3.61
CA LEU A 289 1.11 23.66 -3.31
C LEU A 289 1.45 24.72 -4.38
N ASP A 290 1.15 24.45 -5.65
CA ASP A 290 1.34 25.42 -6.74
C ASP A 290 0.42 26.65 -6.60
N GLU A 291 -0.77 26.49 -5.99
CA GLU A 291 -1.77 27.55 -5.83
C GLU A 291 -1.73 28.23 -4.44
N HIS A 292 -1.22 27.53 -3.41
CA HIS A 292 -1.27 27.96 -2.02
C HIS A 292 0.12 27.96 -1.41
N PRO A 293 0.69 29.14 -1.10
CA PRO A 293 1.97 29.24 -0.42
C PRO A 293 2.00 28.43 0.88
N THR A 294 2.88 27.44 0.95
CA THR A 294 3.02 26.50 2.08
C THR A 294 4.52 26.30 2.33
N ASP A 295 4.96 26.35 3.58
CA ASP A 295 6.35 26.06 3.92
C ASP A 295 6.63 24.55 3.86
N THR A 296 7.19 24.10 2.74
CA THR A 296 7.61 22.72 2.51
C THR A 296 9.10 22.51 2.68
N SER A 297 9.84 23.48 3.23
CA SER A 297 11.33 23.46 3.31
C SER A 297 11.90 22.28 4.11
N SER A 298 11.10 21.67 4.98
CA SER A 298 11.47 20.47 5.73
C SER A 298 11.30 19.18 4.93
N LEU A 299 10.40 19.16 3.94
CA LEU A 299 10.07 17.96 3.15
C LEU A 299 11.16 17.71 2.11
N ARG A 300 11.97 16.68 2.33
CA ARG A 300 13.10 16.35 1.48
C ARG A 300 12.74 15.30 0.43
N THR A 301 11.95 14.31 0.85
CA THR A 301 11.71 13.11 0.03
C THR A 301 10.28 12.63 0.16
N VAL A 302 9.67 12.31 -0.96
CA VAL A 302 8.38 11.61 -1.00
C VAL A 302 8.52 10.28 -1.75
N ILE A 303 7.90 9.25 -1.20
CA ILE A 303 7.91 7.91 -1.77
C ILE A 303 6.61 7.71 -2.55
N VAL A 304 6.72 7.30 -3.79
CA VAL A 304 5.60 6.96 -4.66
C VAL A 304 5.63 5.48 -4.98
N GLY A 305 4.53 4.80 -4.71
CA GLY A 305 4.40 3.38 -4.99
C GLY A 305 2.95 2.98 -5.23
N GLY A 306 2.74 1.68 -5.47
CA GLY A 306 1.42 1.13 -5.70
C GLY A 306 0.90 1.24 -7.13
N SER A 307 1.36 2.21 -7.91
CA SER A 307 1.21 2.34 -9.36
C SER A 307 2.39 3.09 -9.94
N ALA A 308 2.52 3.13 -11.27
CA ALA A 308 3.59 3.87 -11.94
C ALA A 308 3.56 5.34 -11.55
N CYS A 309 4.73 5.91 -11.30
CA CYS A 309 4.90 7.33 -11.03
C CYS A 309 5.20 8.08 -12.33
N PRO A 310 4.36 9.03 -12.76
CA PRO A 310 4.65 9.80 -13.96
C PRO A 310 5.97 10.59 -13.82
N PRO A 311 6.88 10.52 -14.80
CA PRO A 311 8.10 11.33 -14.81
C PRO A 311 7.83 12.83 -14.67
N SER A 312 6.72 13.33 -15.24
CA SER A 312 6.29 14.72 -15.09
C SER A 312 6.02 15.12 -13.64
N LEU A 313 5.44 14.22 -12.84
CA LEU A 313 5.21 14.44 -11.41
C LEU A 313 6.53 14.53 -10.65
N MET A 314 7.48 13.61 -10.93
CA MET A 314 8.80 13.61 -10.29
C MET A 314 9.55 14.92 -10.55
N ARG A 315 9.58 15.35 -11.82
CA ARG A 315 10.25 16.60 -12.24
C ARG A 315 9.59 17.84 -11.61
N ALA A 316 8.27 17.87 -11.56
CA ALA A 316 7.56 19.01 -10.99
C ALA A 316 7.87 19.20 -9.49
N TYR A 317 7.91 18.13 -8.69
CA TYR A 317 8.32 18.19 -7.28
C TYR A 317 9.78 18.65 -7.12
N ASP A 318 10.68 18.12 -7.93
CA ASP A 318 12.09 18.47 -7.91
C ASP A 318 12.32 19.95 -8.28
N GLU A 319 11.79 20.37 -9.45
CA GLU A 319 12.03 21.69 -10.01
C GLU A 319 11.32 22.84 -9.28
N ARG A 320 10.10 22.60 -8.79
CA ARG A 320 9.25 23.66 -8.19
C ARG A 320 9.41 23.75 -6.68
N HIS A 321 9.61 22.62 -6.02
CA HIS A 321 9.58 22.52 -4.55
C HIS A 321 10.88 21.99 -3.96
N ASN A 322 11.87 21.59 -4.77
CA ASN A 322 13.13 20.96 -4.33
C ASN A 322 12.87 19.71 -3.44
N ILE A 323 11.90 18.90 -3.83
CA ILE A 323 11.50 17.67 -3.15
C ILE A 323 11.84 16.48 -4.05
N GLU A 324 12.66 15.55 -3.56
CA GLU A 324 12.98 14.34 -4.29
C GLU A 324 11.82 13.34 -4.26
N VAL A 325 11.40 12.84 -5.42
CA VAL A 325 10.44 11.75 -5.53
C VAL A 325 11.17 10.43 -5.75
N LEU A 326 11.01 9.48 -4.83
CA LEU A 326 11.52 8.11 -4.97
C LEU A 326 10.39 7.19 -5.42
N HIS A 327 10.56 6.58 -6.59
CA HIS A 327 9.65 5.55 -7.06
C HIS A 327 9.99 4.22 -6.40
N ALA A 328 8.98 3.53 -5.85
CA ALA A 328 9.14 2.23 -5.23
C ALA A 328 8.16 1.22 -5.83
N TRP A 329 8.62 -0.01 -5.99
CA TRP A 329 7.80 -1.12 -6.44
C TRP A 329 7.70 -2.19 -5.36
N GLY A 330 6.51 -2.79 -5.29
CA GLY A 330 6.22 -3.88 -4.38
C GLY A 330 4.76 -4.31 -4.43
N MET A 331 4.41 -5.32 -3.67
CA MET A 331 3.07 -5.87 -3.61
C MET A 331 2.78 -6.50 -2.24
N THR A 332 1.51 -6.76 -1.94
CA THR A 332 1.09 -7.33 -0.66
C THR A 332 1.86 -8.62 -0.32
N GLU A 333 2.13 -9.44 -1.31
CA GLU A 333 2.87 -10.69 -1.22
C GLU A 333 4.36 -10.52 -0.88
N MET A 334 4.84 -9.26 -0.81
CA MET A 334 6.25 -8.90 -0.60
C MET A 334 6.47 -8.01 0.63
N SER A 335 5.50 -7.80 1.50
CA SER A 335 5.54 -7.09 2.80
C SER A 335 5.67 -5.55 2.83
N PRO A 336 5.65 -4.70 1.78
CA PRO A 336 5.55 -5.00 0.37
C PRO A 336 6.84 -4.76 -0.45
N LEU A 337 7.96 -4.26 0.09
CA LEU A 337 9.07 -3.65 -0.66
C LEU A 337 9.84 -4.64 -1.53
N GLY A 338 9.92 -4.36 -2.84
CA GLY A 338 10.75 -5.07 -3.80
C GLY A 338 11.93 -4.25 -4.31
N SER A 339 11.70 -2.97 -4.65
CA SER A 339 12.74 -2.08 -5.17
C SER A 339 12.47 -0.61 -4.87
N VAL A 340 13.52 0.21 -4.90
CA VAL A 340 13.46 1.67 -4.74
C VAL A 340 14.39 2.33 -5.76
N ALA A 341 13.92 3.37 -6.44
CA ALA A 341 14.62 4.11 -7.48
C ALA A 341 15.54 5.20 -6.91
N VAL A 342 16.57 4.77 -6.18
CA VAL A 342 17.66 5.65 -5.74
C VAL A 342 18.73 5.62 -6.83
N ALA A 343 18.98 6.76 -7.47
CA ALA A 343 20.02 6.87 -8.50
C ALA A 343 21.42 6.63 -7.90
N PRO A 344 22.36 5.98 -8.64
CA PRO A 344 23.71 5.77 -8.17
C PRO A 344 24.42 7.08 -7.85
N ALA A 345 25.24 7.07 -6.81
CA ALA A 345 26.00 8.25 -6.39
C ALA A 345 26.91 8.76 -7.53
N GLY A 346 26.90 10.07 -7.76
CA GLY A 346 27.71 10.73 -8.78
C GLY A 346 27.05 10.82 -10.17
N THR A 347 25.88 10.22 -10.38
CA THR A 347 25.09 10.43 -11.62
C THR A 347 24.49 11.84 -11.64
N THR A 348 24.41 12.46 -12.81
CA THR A 348 23.85 13.81 -13.01
C THR A 348 23.08 13.90 -14.32
N GLY A 349 22.25 14.94 -14.49
CA GLY A 349 21.51 15.19 -15.74
C GLY A 349 20.65 14.01 -16.18
N ASP A 350 20.64 13.71 -17.48
CA ASP A 350 19.79 12.66 -18.06
C ASP A 350 20.12 11.26 -17.53
N GLU A 351 21.39 10.99 -17.19
CA GLU A 351 21.77 9.71 -16.59
C GLU A 351 21.10 9.50 -15.22
N HIS A 352 21.11 10.53 -14.38
CA HIS A 352 20.46 10.52 -13.07
C HIS A 352 18.95 10.28 -13.21
N TRP A 353 18.30 10.99 -14.13
CA TRP A 353 16.86 10.83 -14.38
C TRP A 353 16.50 9.46 -14.93
N ARG A 354 17.33 8.87 -15.78
CA ARG A 354 17.11 7.52 -16.29
C ARG A 354 16.95 6.49 -15.16
N TYR A 355 17.70 6.61 -14.06
CA TYR A 355 17.55 5.74 -12.89
C TYR A 355 16.30 6.07 -12.08
N ARG A 356 16.02 7.34 -11.86
CA ARG A 356 14.86 7.78 -11.06
C ARG A 356 13.52 7.41 -11.69
N GLU A 357 13.42 7.38 -13.00
CA GLU A 357 12.22 7.06 -13.77
C GLU A 357 11.91 5.55 -13.81
N THR A 358 12.83 4.69 -13.35
CA THR A 358 12.59 3.24 -13.18
C THR A 358 11.78 2.93 -11.92
N GLN A 359 11.45 1.65 -11.69
CA GLN A 359 10.90 1.17 -10.41
C GLN A 359 12.00 0.91 -9.37
N GLY A 360 13.25 1.11 -9.76
CA GLY A 360 14.42 1.08 -8.89
C GLY A 360 15.13 -0.25 -8.82
N ARG A 361 16.19 -0.26 -8.00
CA ARG A 361 17.04 -1.43 -7.83
C ARG A 361 16.38 -2.45 -6.90
N ILE A 362 16.40 -3.72 -7.32
CA ILE A 362 15.92 -4.84 -6.49
C ILE A 362 16.67 -4.87 -5.16
N ALA A 363 15.93 -5.03 -4.06
CA ALA A 363 16.50 -5.11 -2.72
C ALA A 363 17.51 -6.27 -2.62
N SER A 364 18.68 -6.03 -2.03
CA SER A 364 19.81 -6.96 -2.01
C SER A 364 19.53 -8.32 -1.33
N THR A 365 18.49 -8.39 -0.52
CA THR A 365 18.03 -9.60 0.17
C THR A 365 17.05 -10.43 -0.65
N LEU A 366 16.61 -9.92 -1.79
CA LEU A 366 15.68 -10.59 -2.70
C LEU A 366 16.44 -11.17 -3.89
N GLU A 367 15.99 -12.31 -4.34
CA GLU A 367 16.35 -12.85 -5.64
C GLU A 367 15.25 -12.50 -6.64
N ALA A 368 15.64 -12.16 -7.86
CA ALA A 368 14.72 -11.86 -8.95
C ALA A 368 15.16 -12.61 -10.21
N ARG A 369 14.19 -12.97 -11.05
CA ARG A 369 14.42 -13.48 -12.41
C ARG A 369 13.34 -12.94 -13.36
N LEU A 370 13.65 -12.88 -14.63
CA LEU A 370 12.70 -12.59 -15.69
C LEU A 370 12.43 -13.87 -16.47
N VAL A 371 11.17 -14.19 -16.69
CA VAL A 371 10.75 -15.40 -17.41
C VAL A 371 10.05 -14.99 -18.70
N GLY A 372 10.60 -15.40 -19.82
CA GLY A 372 10.05 -15.14 -21.14
C GLY A 372 8.76 -15.93 -21.42
N PRO A 373 8.08 -15.62 -22.54
CA PRO A 373 6.81 -16.29 -22.91
C PRO A 373 6.95 -17.80 -23.16
N ASP A 374 8.15 -18.27 -23.49
CA ASP A 374 8.50 -19.67 -23.69
C ASP A 374 8.87 -20.41 -22.39
N GLY A 375 8.83 -19.70 -21.24
CA GLY A 375 9.22 -20.23 -19.94
C GLY A 375 10.73 -20.22 -19.67
N SER A 376 11.54 -19.69 -20.58
CA SER A 376 12.98 -19.54 -20.37
C SER A 376 13.33 -18.33 -19.52
N VAL A 377 14.39 -18.42 -18.71
CA VAL A 377 14.94 -17.27 -17.99
C VAL A 377 15.71 -16.38 -18.97
N VAL A 378 15.35 -15.10 -19.03
CA VAL A 378 16.00 -14.11 -19.89
C VAL A 378 17.04 -13.28 -19.11
N PRO A 379 18.10 -12.76 -19.80
CA PRO A 379 19.18 -12.03 -19.14
C PRO A 379 18.73 -10.65 -18.64
N TRP A 380 19.49 -10.11 -17.67
CA TRP A 380 19.40 -8.75 -17.19
C TRP A 380 20.26 -7.81 -18.05
N ASP A 381 19.77 -7.43 -19.20
CA ASP A 381 20.48 -6.55 -20.16
C ASP A 381 19.78 -5.20 -20.38
N GLY A 382 18.61 -5.01 -19.75
CA GLY A 382 17.78 -3.82 -19.91
C GLY A 382 16.89 -3.83 -21.16
N GLU A 383 17.04 -4.84 -22.03
CA GLU A 383 16.32 -4.96 -23.30
C GLU A 383 15.34 -6.13 -23.31
N ASN A 384 15.78 -7.30 -22.83
CA ASN A 384 14.93 -8.48 -22.78
C ASN A 384 13.82 -8.31 -21.73
N VAL A 385 12.58 -8.55 -22.15
CA VAL A 385 11.37 -8.40 -21.35
C VAL A 385 10.83 -9.78 -20.94
N GLY A 386 10.44 -9.91 -19.68
CA GLY A 386 9.83 -11.13 -19.14
C GLY A 386 8.91 -10.85 -17.96
N GLU A 387 8.15 -11.86 -17.53
CA GLU A 387 7.43 -11.81 -16.25
C GLU A 387 8.43 -11.81 -15.11
N LEU A 388 8.33 -10.84 -14.21
CA LEU A 388 9.18 -10.76 -13.03
C LEU A 388 8.75 -11.80 -12.00
N GLU A 389 9.68 -12.65 -11.60
CA GLU A 389 9.51 -13.58 -10.50
C GLU A 389 10.53 -13.29 -9.39
N VAL A 390 10.09 -13.41 -8.15
CA VAL A 390 10.90 -13.05 -6.98
C VAL A 390 10.81 -14.12 -5.88
N ARG A 391 11.86 -14.19 -5.05
CA ARG A 391 11.87 -14.95 -3.80
C ARG A 391 12.76 -14.27 -2.77
N GLY A 392 12.49 -14.53 -1.49
CA GLY A 392 13.29 -13.96 -0.41
C GLY A 392 12.59 -14.02 0.95
N PRO A 393 13.25 -13.53 2.02
CA PRO A 393 12.82 -13.76 3.39
C PRO A 393 11.53 -13.04 3.80
N TRP A 394 11.03 -12.11 3.01
CA TRP A 394 9.75 -11.43 3.22
C TRP A 394 8.80 -11.56 2.02
N ILE A 395 9.06 -12.55 1.15
CA ILE A 395 8.15 -12.95 0.06
C ILE A 395 7.28 -14.08 0.57
N THR A 396 5.96 -14.00 0.34
CA THR A 396 5.06 -15.09 0.71
C THR A 396 5.32 -16.34 -0.14
N ALA A 397 5.25 -17.50 0.48
CA ALA A 397 5.39 -18.80 -0.20
C ALA A 397 4.03 -19.41 -0.58
N SER A 398 2.93 -18.88 -0.02
CA SER A 398 1.57 -19.33 -0.30
C SER A 398 0.56 -18.27 0.18
N TYR A 399 -0.68 -18.39 -0.26
CA TYR A 399 -1.79 -17.64 0.33
C TYR A 399 -2.42 -18.43 1.48
N TYR A 400 -3.02 -17.70 2.41
CA TYR A 400 -3.73 -18.26 3.54
C TYR A 400 -4.97 -19.05 3.08
N ASP A 401 -5.13 -20.24 3.63
CA ASP A 401 -6.30 -21.09 3.46
C ASP A 401 -6.75 -21.60 4.83
N ASN A 402 -7.95 -21.24 5.23
CA ASN A 402 -8.55 -21.72 6.49
C ASN A 402 -9.30 -23.06 6.33
N GLY A 403 -9.17 -23.71 5.16
CA GLY A 403 -9.88 -24.94 4.79
C GLY A 403 -11.21 -24.72 4.10
N SER A 404 -11.71 -23.47 4.01
CA SER A 404 -12.98 -23.17 3.32
C SER A 404 -12.84 -22.81 1.84
N ASN A 405 -11.62 -22.61 1.35
CA ASN A 405 -11.36 -22.26 -0.03
C ASN A 405 -11.81 -23.39 -0.98
N THR A 406 -12.41 -23.01 -2.09
CA THR A 406 -12.78 -23.94 -3.16
C THR A 406 -11.55 -24.50 -3.88
N GLU A 407 -11.70 -25.62 -4.59
CA GLU A 407 -10.63 -26.19 -5.43
C GLU A 407 -10.11 -25.17 -6.46
N ALA A 408 -11.02 -24.39 -7.07
CA ALA A 408 -10.66 -23.37 -8.04
C ALA A 408 -9.83 -22.23 -7.41
N GLU A 409 -10.19 -21.78 -6.21
CA GLU A 409 -9.43 -20.77 -5.47
C GLU A 409 -8.04 -21.28 -5.08
N ARG A 410 -7.91 -22.54 -4.65
CA ARG A 410 -6.61 -23.15 -4.34
C ARG A 410 -5.74 -23.29 -5.60
N SER A 411 -6.33 -23.72 -6.72
CA SER A 411 -5.62 -23.83 -8.00
C SER A 411 -5.13 -22.46 -8.50
N ASP A 412 -5.98 -21.42 -8.44
CA ASP A 412 -5.60 -20.07 -8.81
C ASP A 412 -4.49 -19.52 -7.87
N ALA A 413 -4.61 -19.77 -6.57
CA ALA A 413 -3.58 -19.39 -5.60
C ALA A 413 -2.24 -20.10 -5.90
N ALA A 414 -2.26 -21.41 -6.13
CA ALA A 414 -1.07 -22.20 -6.43
C ALA A 414 -0.40 -21.78 -7.74
N SER A 415 -1.15 -21.33 -8.74
CA SER A 415 -0.62 -20.85 -10.03
C SER A 415 0.30 -19.64 -9.92
N LYS A 416 0.29 -18.96 -8.77
CA LYS A 416 1.16 -17.80 -8.48
C LYS A 416 2.55 -18.19 -8.01
N PHE A 417 2.81 -19.46 -7.84
CA PHE A 417 4.09 -19.96 -7.35
C PHE A 417 4.66 -21.01 -8.29
N ASP A 418 5.96 -20.92 -8.57
CA ASP A 418 6.69 -21.85 -9.42
C ASP A 418 8.06 -22.16 -8.78
N ASP A 419 8.25 -23.40 -8.32
CA ASP A 419 9.49 -23.87 -7.69
C ASP A 419 10.10 -22.90 -6.66
N GLY A 420 9.24 -22.39 -5.76
CA GLY A 420 9.63 -21.45 -4.70
C GLY A 420 9.77 -19.99 -5.15
N TRP A 421 9.43 -19.67 -6.39
CA TRP A 421 9.34 -18.31 -6.90
C TRP A 421 7.90 -17.81 -6.88
N LEU A 422 7.71 -16.56 -6.44
CA LEU A 422 6.45 -15.85 -6.59
C LEU A 422 6.41 -15.22 -7.98
N ARG A 423 5.42 -15.57 -8.76
CA ARG A 423 5.07 -14.93 -10.04
C ARG A 423 4.31 -13.65 -9.75
N THR A 424 4.95 -12.50 -9.99
CA THR A 424 4.37 -11.21 -9.60
C THR A 424 3.22 -10.78 -10.52
N GLY A 425 3.20 -11.29 -11.75
CA GLY A 425 2.32 -10.83 -12.81
C GLY A 425 2.72 -9.47 -13.37
N ASP A 426 3.85 -8.90 -12.95
CA ASP A 426 4.43 -7.69 -13.52
C ASP A 426 5.45 -8.09 -14.61
N VAL A 427 5.45 -7.36 -15.72
CA VAL A 427 6.28 -7.63 -16.90
C VAL A 427 7.20 -6.44 -17.11
N GLY A 428 8.48 -6.72 -17.36
CA GLY A 428 9.48 -5.66 -17.56
C GLY A 428 10.85 -6.21 -17.87
N SER A 429 11.84 -5.33 -17.83
CA SER A 429 13.27 -5.64 -18.01
C SER A 429 14.04 -5.30 -16.74
N LEU A 430 15.23 -5.90 -16.59
CA LEU A 430 16.19 -5.59 -15.54
C LEU A 430 17.51 -5.19 -16.19
N THR A 431 18.07 -4.09 -15.75
CA THR A 431 19.40 -3.67 -16.19
C THR A 431 20.49 -4.55 -15.56
N PRO A 432 21.72 -4.60 -16.13
CA PRO A 432 22.83 -5.37 -15.55
C PRO A 432 23.17 -5.00 -14.10
N ASP A 433 22.86 -3.78 -13.69
CA ASP A 433 23.06 -3.29 -12.31
C ASP A 433 21.80 -3.37 -11.44
N GLY A 434 20.77 -4.10 -11.93
CA GLY A 434 19.60 -4.53 -11.14
C GLY A 434 18.46 -3.51 -11.02
N PHE A 435 18.39 -2.51 -11.89
CA PHE A 435 17.23 -1.60 -11.94
C PHE A 435 16.10 -2.23 -12.74
N LEU A 436 14.93 -2.24 -12.14
CA LEU A 436 13.69 -2.75 -12.71
C LEU A 436 13.00 -1.64 -13.53
N GLN A 437 12.67 -1.96 -14.75
CA GLN A 437 11.81 -1.14 -15.60
C GLN A 437 10.57 -1.94 -16.00
N LEU A 438 9.46 -1.67 -15.34
CA LEU A 438 8.19 -2.33 -15.66
C LEU A 438 7.57 -1.74 -16.91
N THR A 439 7.20 -2.62 -17.82
CA THR A 439 6.43 -2.27 -19.00
C THR A 439 4.94 -2.21 -18.66
N ASP A 440 4.41 -3.26 -18.04
CA ASP A 440 3.00 -3.34 -17.64
C ASP A 440 2.74 -4.57 -16.75
N ARG A 441 1.48 -4.78 -16.36
CA ARG A 441 1.03 -6.06 -15.85
C ARG A 441 0.72 -7.03 -16.98
N ALA A 442 1.04 -8.30 -16.82
CA ALA A 442 0.81 -9.34 -17.82
C ALA A 442 -0.66 -9.40 -18.35
N LYS A 443 -1.62 -8.99 -17.50
CA LYS A 443 -3.04 -8.89 -17.84
C LYS A 443 -3.46 -7.56 -18.48
N ASP A 444 -2.63 -6.53 -18.39
CA ASP A 444 -2.91 -5.17 -18.84
C ASP A 444 -2.08 -4.77 -20.08
N VAL A 445 -0.99 -5.51 -20.34
CA VAL A 445 -0.23 -5.41 -21.60
C VAL A 445 -1.17 -5.61 -22.80
N ILE A 446 -1.15 -4.67 -23.72
CA ILE A 446 -2.02 -4.71 -24.91
C ILE A 446 -1.32 -5.51 -25.99
N LYS A 447 -1.90 -6.64 -26.36
CA LYS A 447 -1.31 -7.58 -27.34
C LYS A 447 -1.81 -7.26 -28.75
N SER A 448 -1.07 -6.43 -29.46
CA SER A 448 -1.46 -5.89 -30.75
C SER A 448 -0.60 -6.47 -31.89
N GLY A 449 -1.17 -7.36 -32.69
CA GLY A 449 -0.51 -7.92 -33.88
C GLY A 449 0.75 -8.73 -33.60
N GLY A 450 0.88 -9.31 -32.40
CA GLY A 450 2.06 -10.06 -31.96
C GLY A 450 3.08 -9.20 -31.21
N GLU A 451 2.90 -7.88 -31.17
CA GLU A 451 3.73 -6.94 -30.43
C GLU A 451 3.03 -6.52 -29.13
N TRP A 452 3.80 -6.07 -28.16
CA TRP A 452 3.30 -5.61 -26.88
C TRP A 452 3.30 -4.08 -26.80
N ILE A 453 2.17 -3.50 -26.41
CA ILE A 453 2.05 -2.07 -26.14
C ILE A 453 1.89 -1.90 -24.63
N SER A 454 2.77 -1.09 -24.02
CA SER A 454 2.67 -0.68 -22.62
C SER A 454 1.53 0.30 -22.44
N SER A 455 0.52 -0.07 -21.68
CA SER A 455 -0.54 0.85 -21.31
C SER A 455 -0.03 1.94 -20.36
N VAL A 456 0.97 1.62 -19.54
CA VAL A 456 1.61 2.54 -18.59
C VAL A 456 2.40 3.64 -19.32
N ASP A 457 3.15 3.30 -20.38
CA ASP A 457 3.91 4.31 -21.13
C ASP A 457 2.98 5.29 -21.83
N LEU A 458 1.87 4.80 -22.38
CA LEU A 458 0.85 5.65 -23.00
C LEU A 458 0.17 6.56 -21.96
N GLU A 459 -0.16 6.03 -20.77
CA GLU A 459 -0.72 6.79 -19.66
C GLU A 459 0.24 7.89 -19.19
N ASN A 460 1.50 7.54 -18.96
CA ASN A 460 2.53 8.49 -18.52
C ASN A 460 2.76 9.60 -19.56
N ALA A 461 2.79 9.25 -20.83
CA ALA A 461 2.94 10.24 -21.91
C ALA A 461 1.72 11.18 -21.95
N LEU A 462 0.49 10.65 -21.83
CA LEU A 462 -0.73 11.47 -21.79
C LEU A 462 -0.79 12.37 -20.56
N MET A 463 -0.45 11.87 -19.39
CA MET A 463 -0.41 12.66 -18.15
C MET A 463 0.69 13.73 -18.16
N GLY A 464 1.63 13.68 -19.09
CA GLY A 464 2.58 14.75 -19.37
C GLY A 464 1.99 15.94 -20.14
N HIS A 465 0.77 15.86 -20.65
CA HIS A 465 0.09 16.96 -21.34
C HIS A 465 -0.59 17.91 -20.35
N PRO A 466 -0.42 19.26 -20.46
CA PRO A 466 -0.98 20.20 -19.48
C PRO A 466 -2.50 20.16 -19.36
N ASP A 467 -3.19 19.76 -20.41
CA ASP A 467 -4.65 19.66 -20.46
C ASP A 467 -5.20 18.30 -19.98
N VAL A 468 -4.35 17.39 -19.52
CA VAL A 468 -4.74 16.05 -19.02
C VAL A 468 -4.57 16.00 -17.50
N LEU A 469 -5.65 15.69 -16.80
CA LEU A 469 -5.62 15.47 -15.34
C LEU A 469 -5.29 14.03 -15.01
N GLU A 470 -6.01 13.10 -15.63
CA GLU A 470 -5.83 11.66 -15.47
C GLU A 470 -5.97 10.99 -16.84
N ALA A 471 -5.19 9.94 -17.06
CA ALA A 471 -5.35 9.09 -18.23
C ALA A 471 -5.21 7.63 -17.83
N SER A 472 -6.06 6.78 -18.39
CA SER A 472 -5.91 5.32 -18.29
C SER A 472 -6.12 4.67 -19.65
N VAL A 473 -5.26 3.71 -19.98
CA VAL A 473 -5.26 3.02 -21.26
C VAL A 473 -5.50 1.54 -21.05
N VAL A 474 -6.41 0.97 -21.83
CA VAL A 474 -6.76 -0.45 -21.77
C VAL A 474 -6.74 -1.08 -23.15
N GLY A 475 -6.36 -2.36 -23.21
CA GLY A 475 -6.57 -3.16 -24.42
C GLY A 475 -8.05 -3.46 -24.59
N VAL A 476 -8.55 -3.23 -25.81
CA VAL A 476 -9.90 -3.60 -26.22
C VAL A 476 -9.84 -4.48 -27.49
N PRO A 477 -10.79 -5.40 -27.68
CA PRO A 477 -10.78 -6.30 -28.82
C PRO A 477 -10.73 -5.58 -30.17
N ASP A 478 -9.92 -6.10 -31.10
CA ASP A 478 -9.78 -5.62 -32.47
C ASP A 478 -9.70 -6.79 -33.43
N GLU A 479 -10.51 -6.77 -34.51
CA GLU A 479 -10.61 -7.88 -35.47
C GLU A 479 -9.30 -8.17 -36.21
N LYS A 480 -8.49 -7.13 -36.46
CA LYS A 480 -7.26 -7.24 -37.23
C LYS A 480 -6.04 -7.54 -36.35
N TRP A 481 -5.97 -6.91 -35.19
CA TRP A 481 -4.78 -6.90 -34.36
C TRP A 481 -4.89 -7.71 -33.06
N GLY A 482 -6.06 -8.32 -32.80
CA GLY A 482 -6.38 -8.99 -31.55
C GLY A 482 -6.82 -7.99 -30.49
N GLU A 483 -5.94 -7.07 -30.09
CA GLU A 483 -6.25 -5.96 -29.21
C GLU A 483 -5.69 -4.64 -29.76
N ARG A 484 -6.37 -3.54 -29.44
CA ARG A 484 -5.88 -2.18 -29.67
C ARG A 484 -6.11 -1.31 -28.44
N PRO A 485 -5.25 -0.31 -28.21
CA PRO A 485 -5.41 0.58 -27.06
C PRO A 485 -6.65 1.48 -27.21
N LEU A 486 -7.41 1.59 -26.10
CA LEU A 486 -8.43 2.59 -25.85
C LEU A 486 -7.89 3.53 -24.75
N ALA A 487 -7.75 4.82 -25.04
CA ALA A 487 -7.38 5.82 -24.06
C ALA A 487 -8.64 6.45 -23.44
N THR A 488 -8.74 6.44 -22.11
CA THR A 488 -9.74 7.19 -21.35
C THR A 488 -9.05 8.37 -20.67
N VAL A 489 -9.57 9.58 -20.83
CA VAL A 489 -8.91 10.82 -20.41
C VAL A 489 -9.86 11.69 -19.61
N VAL A 490 -9.37 12.19 -18.48
CA VAL A 490 -9.97 13.29 -17.71
C VAL A 490 -9.24 14.57 -18.07
N ARG A 491 -9.97 15.55 -18.60
CA ARG A 491 -9.41 16.84 -19.00
C ARG A 491 -9.23 17.79 -17.82
N ALA A 492 -8.25 18.68 -17.91
CA ALA A 492 -8.14 19.81 -17.01
C ALA A 492 -9.39 20.69 -17.10
N ALA A 493 -9.71 21.42 -16.02
CA ALA A 493 -10.79 22.39 -16.03
C ALA A 493 -10.53 23.42 -17.16
N ASP A 494 -11.59 23.75 -17.89
CA ASP A 494 -11.55 24.69 -19.02
C ASP A 494 -10.76 24.22 -20.27
N SER A 495 -10.21 23.01 -20.28
CA SER A 495 -9.55 22.45 -21.46
C SER A 495 -10.55 22.06 -22.53
N THR A 496 -10.21 22.44 -23.79
CA THR A 496 -10.97 22.08 -24.99
C THR A 496 -10.24 21.07 -25.87
N ILE A 497 -9.16 20.46 -25.34
CA ILE A 497 -8.39 19.45 -26.09
C ILE A 497 -9.30 18.32 -26.53
N ASP A 498 -9.21 17.93 -27.78
CA ASP A 498 -9.96 16.82 -28.36
C ASP A 498 -9.08 15.57 -28.59
N ALA A 499 -9.70 14.50 -29.04
CA ALA A 499 -9.01 13.24 -29.31
C ALA A 499 -7.96 13.37 -30.42
N ALA A 500 -8.16 14.27 -31.40
CA ALA A 500 -7.21 14.51 -32.48
C ALA A 500 -5.94 15.21 -31.96
N GLY A 501 -6.09 16.22 -31.11
CA GLY A 501 -4.97 16.91 -30.48
C GLY A 501 -4.15 16.00 -29.57
N LEU A 502 -4.80 15.15 -28.76
CA LEU A 502 -4.11 14.17 -27.93
C LEU A 502 -3.42 13.07 -28.75
N LYS A 503 -4.03 12.64 -29.87
CA LYS A 503 -3.44 11.68 -30.80
C LYS A 503 -2.16 12.25 -31.43
N GLU A 504 -2.18 13.51 -31.88
CA GLU A 504 -1.00 14.19 -32.43
C GLU A 504 0.11 14.34 -31.37
N TYR A 505 -0.26 14.80 -30.17
CA TYR A 505 0.69 14.91 -29.06
C TYR A 505 1.35 13.57 -28.73
N LEU A 506 0.54 12.51 -28.55
CA LEU A 506 1.05 11.19 -28.20
C LEU A 506 1.92 10.59 -29.33
N GLY A 507 1.56 10.84 -30.59
CA GLY A 507 2.33 10.44 -31.76
C GLY A 507 3.74 11.06 -31.83
N SER A 508 3.99 12.16 -31.12
CA SER A 508 5.32 12.74 -30.95
C SER A 508 6.15 12.08 -29.83
N LYS A 509 5.54 11.25 -29.00
CA LYS A 509 6.16 10.65 -27.81
C LYS A 509 6.39 9.14 -27.93
N VAL A 510 5.54 8.44 -28.69
CA VAL A 510 5.59 6.99 -28.86
C VAL A 510 5.58 6.63 -30.35
N ALA A 511 5.91 5.38 -30.66
CA ALA A 511 5.84 4.90 -32.04
C ALA A 511 4.38 4.93 -32.55
N GLY A 512 4.19 5.36 -33.81
CA GLY A 512 2.85 5.60 -34.37
C GLY A 512 1.90 4.40 -34.29
N TRP A 513 2.41 3.19 -34.34
CA TRP A 513 1.62 1.96 -34.22
C TRP A 513 1.10 1.69 -32.80
N GLN A 514 1.68 2.33 -31.78
CA GLN A 514 1.27 2.24 -30.37
C GLN A 514 0.15 3.24 -30.03
N VAL A 515 -0.01 4.28 -30.83
CA VAL A 515 -0.97 5.35 -30.57
C VAL A 515 -2.40 4.81 -30.58
N PRO A 516 -3.23 5.13 -29.56
CA PRO A 516 -4.64 4.73 -29.53
C PRO A 516 -5.42 5.26 -30.73
N GLU A 517 -6.27 4.41 -31.27
CA GLU A 517 -7.24 4.80 -32.30
C GLU A 517 -8.60 5.14 -31.70
N ARG A 518 -8.81 4.72 -30.43
CA ARG A 518 -10.08 4.87 -29.69
C ARG A 518 -9.83 5.73 -28.47
N TRP A 519 -10.67 6.74 -28.28
CA TRP A 519 -10.55 7.72 -27.20
C TRP A 519 -11.89 7.90 -26.54
N ALA A 520 -11.90 8.10 -25.22
CA ALA A 520 -13.09 8.48 -24.47
C ALA A 520 -12.76 9.51 -23.42
N PHE A 521 -13.50 10.60 -23.37
CA PHE A 521 -13.42 11.57 -22.28
C PHE A 521 -14.40 11.19 -21.18
N ILE A 522 -13.91 11.18 -19.96
CA ILE A 522 -14.67 10.79 -18.77
C ILE A 522 -14.44 11.80 -17.64
N ASP A 523 -15.38 11.88 -16.70
CA ASP A 523 -15.29 12.81 -15.58
C ASP A 523 -14.25 12.36 -14.54
N GLU A 524 -14.08 11.04 -14.37
CA GLU A 524 -13.15 10.44 -13.41
C GLU A 524 -12.69 9.06 -13.91
N VAL A 525 -11.39 8.75 -13.77
CA VAL A 525 -10.89 7.38 -13.94
C VAL A 525 -11.33 6.54 -12.74
N PRO A 526 -12.02 5.40 -12.95
CA PRO A 526 -12.40 4.51 -11.85
C PRO A 526 -11.19 4.08 -11.04
N LYS A 527 -11.32 4.06 -9.71
CA LYS A 527 -10.23 3.72 -8.78
C LYS A 527 -10.61 2.53 -7.92
N THR A 528 -9.61 1.72 -7.59
CA THR A 528 -9.73 0.65 -6.59
C THR A 528 -9.84 1.25 -5.18
N SER A 529 -10.17 0.42 -4.20
CA SER A 529 -10.24 0.80 -2.77
C SER A 529 -8.93 1.39 -2.21
N VAL A 530 -7.81 1.22 -2.92
CA VAL A 530 -6.49 1.75 -2.53
C VAL A 530 -6.01 2.89 -3.44
N GLY A 531 -6.89 3.47 -4.26
CA GLY A 531 -6.60 4.64 -5.10
C GLY A 531 -5.86 4.34 -6.42
N LYS A 532 -5.72 3.08 -6.83
CA LYS A 532 -5.15 2.70 -8.14
C LYS A 532 -6.24 2.74 -9.21
N PHE A 533 -5.87 3.05 -10.45
CA PHE A 533 -6.80 2.98 -11.58
C PHE A 533 -7.37 1.57 -11.75
N ASP A 534 -8.68 1.46 -11.88
CA ASP A 534 -9.39 0.19 -12.08
C ASP A 534 -9.68 -0.06 -13.55
N LYS A 535 -8.68 -0.58 -14.25
CA LYS A 535 -8.75 -0.93 -15.68
C LYS A 535 -9.84 -1.96 -16.00
N LYS A 536 -10.23 -2.80 -15.02
CA LYS A 536 -11.30 -3.78 -15.20
C LYS A 536 -12.66 -3.10 -15.41
N VAL A 537 -12.93 -2.06 -14.62
CA VAL A 537 -14.17 -1.26 -14.77
C VAL A 537 -14.20 -0.59 -16.13
N LEU A 538 -13.07 -0.05 -16.62
CA LEU A 538 -13.00 0.58 -17.94
C LEU A 538 -13.27 -0.40 -19.07
N ARG A 539 -12.65 -1.60 -19.03
CA ARG A 539 -12.92 -2.66 -20.01
C ARG A 539 -14.39 -3.08 -20.01
N LYS A 540 -15.00 -3.19 -18.84
CA LYS A 540 -16.43 -3.51 -18.69
C LYS A 540 -17.30 -2.43 -19.29
N ARG A 541 -17.07 -1.14 -18.95
CA ARG A 541 -17.83 -0.01 -19.51
C ARG A 541 -17.72 0.05 -21.05
N TYR A 542 -16.53 -0.24 -21.58
CA TYR A 542 -16.35 -0.32 -23.03
C TYR A 542 -17.20 -1.45 -23.64
N ALA A 543 -17.13 -2.66 -23.08
CA ALA A 543 -17.85 -3.83 -23.57
C ALA A 543 -19.37 -3.64 -23.49
N GLU A 544 -19.88 -2.89 -22.51
CA GLU A 544 -21.29 -2.57 -22.31
C GLU A 544 -21.74 -1.33 -23.11
N GLY A 545 -20.84 -0.66 -23.84
CA GLY A 545 -21.14 0.52 -24.65
C GLY A 545 -21.43 1.78 -23.83
N GLU A 546 -20.97 1.84 -22.58
CA GLU A 546 -21.18 2.96 -21.67
C GLU A 546 -20.19 4.12 -21.87
N LEU A 547 -19.14 3.92 -22.68
CA LEU A 547 -18.17 4.94 -23.01
C LEU A 547 -18.51 5.60 -24.35
N ASN A 548 -18.50 6.93 -24.38
CA ASN A 548 -18.60 7.68 -25.64
C ASN A 548 -17.23 7.66 -26.34
N VAL A 549 -17.02 6.69 -27.24
CA VAL A 549 -15.75 6.46 -27.92
C VAL A 549 -15.65 7.26 -29.19
N GLU A 550 -14.60 8.07 -29.28
CA GLU A 550 -14.20 8.83 -30.47
C GLU A 550 -13.08 8.12 -31.22
N THR A 551 -13.13 8.14 -32.53
CA THR A 551 -12.09 7.59 -33.43
C THR A 551 -11.63 8.69 -34.36
N PRO A 552 -10.67 9.55 -33.93
CA PRO A 552 -10.16 10.63 -34.78
C PRO A 552 -9.45 10.07 -36.02
N ALA A 553 -9.66 10.74 -37.14
CA ALA A 553 -9.16 10.33 -38.47
C ALA A 553 -7.63 10.21 -38.52
#